data_c60d0249d8fd3fb3089364ce261ab7ad
#
_entry.id   c60d0249d8fd3fb3089364ce261ab7ad
#
_cell.length_a   1.000
_cell.length_b   1.000
_cell.length_c   1.000
_cell.angle_alpha   90.00
_cell.angle_beta   90.00
_cell.angle_gamma   90.00
#
_symmetry.space_group_name_H-M   'P 1'
#
loop_
_entity.id
_entity.type
_entity.pdbx_description
1 polymer ?
#
loop_
_entity_poly.entity_id
_entity_poly.type
_entity_poly.pdbx_seq_one_letter_code
_entity_poly.pdbx_strand_id
1 'polypeptide(L)'
;EQVGITLGKHDIVNHDLEASCTDDMDIQVIRRVEVSLRADGKTKKTVTQAKTVKELLNENNIALSKKDRIRPALNKPLKEGTKVVVERVETRKEKKTEEIAFSVEAQKSSSMYVGSSKVTREGVNGSKEVTYQITYVDGKEESRKKVKEKVIKEPVAKIVTEGTKEKPQQSSQKSSGSGKHIVSKRKVPDCDGSGHGYWEIKYSDGTVVTKNY
;
A
#
# COMPACT_ATOMS: atom_id res chain seq x y z
N GLU A 1 -55.13 -31.42 -31.37
CA GLU A 1 -53.73 -31.86 -31.22
C GLU A 1 -53.10 -31.04 -30.09
N GLN A 2 -52.64 -31.72 -29.01
CA GLN A 2 -51.94 -31.03 -27.93
C GLN A 2 -50.51 -30.62 -28.42
N VAL A 3 -50.25 -29.35 -28.61
CA VAL A 3 -48.97 -28.84 -29.15
C VAL A 3 -47.82 -28.91 -28.13
N GLY A 4 -48.09 -29.31 -26.88
CA GLY A 4 -47.05 -29.54 -25.88
C GLY A 4 -46.25 -28.32 -25.46
N ILE A 5 -46.77 -27.08 -25.59
CA ILE A 5 -46.12 -25.85 -25.19
C ILE A 5 -46.28 -25.65 -23.70
N THR A 6 -45.17 -25.69 -22.96
CA THR A 6 -45.14 -25.32 -21.55
C THR A 6 -44.89 -23.85 -21.39
N LEU A 7 -45.74 -23.13 -20.65
CA LEU A 7 -45.58 -21.72 -20.34
C LEU A 7 -44.63 -21.54 -19.13
N GLY A 8 -43.71 -20.63 -19.27
CA GLY A 8 -42.89 -20.16 -18.16
C GLY A 8 -43.66 -19.18 -17.27
N LYS A 9 -43.16 -18.94 -16.05
CA LYS A 9 -43.80 -18.11 -15.03
C LYS A 9 -44.15 -16.69 -15.50
N HIS A 10 -43.34 -16.14 -16.39
CA HIS A 10 -43.46 -14.76 -16.84
C HIS A 10 -43.87 -14.60 -18.30
N ASP A 11 -44.18 -15.72 -18.96
CA ASP A 11 -44.65 -15.71 -20.36
C ASP A 11 -46.00 -15.00 -20.48
N ILE A 12 -46.22 -14.35 -21.58
CA ILE A 12 -47.49 -13.71 -21.95
C ILE A 12 -48.05 -14.45 -23.15
N VAL A 13 -49.35 -14.75 -23.09
CA VAL A 13 -50.11 -15.25 -24.22
C VAL A 13 -51.10 -14.16 -24.64
N ASN A 14 -51.26 -13.97 -25.94
CA ASN A 14 -52.13 -12.95 -26.50
C ASN A 14 -53.64 -13.26 -26.35
N HIS A 15 -53.98 -14.43 -25.84
CA HIS A 15 -55.36 -14.87 -25.57
C HIS A 15 -55.53 -15.31 -24.11
N ASP A 16 -56.77 -15.29 -23.63
CA ASP A 16 -57.09 -15.87 -22.33
C ASP A 16 -56.82 -17.39 -22.37
N LEU A 17 -56.18 -17.92 -21.34
CA LEU A 17 -55.87 -19.35 -21.24
C LEU A 17 -57.10 -20.24 -21.12
N GLU A 18 -58.21 -19.67 -20.68
CA GLU A 18 -59.48 -20.34 -20.52
C GLU A 18 -60.40 -20.18 -21.78
N ALA A 19 -59.94 -19.40 -22.78
CA ALA A 19 -60.71 -19.20 -24.00
C ALA A 19 -60.78 -20.48 -24.82
N SER A 20 -61.99 -20.73 -25.42
CA SER A 20 -62.16 -21.82 -26.35
C SER A 20 -61.40 -21.58 -27.65
N CYS A 21 -60.58 -22.53 -28.11
CA CYS A 21 -59.87 -22.42 -29.38
C CYS A 21 -60.84 -22.49 -30.56
N THR A 22 -60.64 -21.58 -31.52
CA THR A 22 -61.32 -21.61 -32.84
C THR A 22 -60.32 -21.90 -33.94
N ASP A 23 -60.78 -22.37 -35.11
CA ASP A 23 -59.85 -22.76 -36.20
C ASP A 23 -58.96 -21.64 -36.73
N ASP A 24 -59.36 -20.37 -36.58
CA ASP A 24 -58.60 -19.19 -37.09
C ASP A 24 -57.86 -18.47 -35.95
N MET A 25 -57.71 -19.04 -34.76
CA MET A 25 -57.07 -18.37 -33.62
C MET A 25 -55.54 -18.42 -33.73
N ASP A 26 -54.91 -17.23 -33.86
CA ASP A 26 -53.44 -17.08 -33.82
C ASP A 26 -52.98 -16.91 -32.36
N ILE A 27 -52.41 -17.97 -31.81
CA ILE A 27 -51.90 -17.99 -30.43
C ILE A 27 -50.40 -17.64 -30.42
N GLN A 28 -50.06 -16.49 -29.86
CA GLN A 28 -48.69 -16.01 -29.71
C GLN A 28 -48.26 -16.13 -28.26
N VAL A 29 -47.12 -16.79 -28.05
CA VAL A 29 -46.48 -16.89 -26.75
C VAL A 29 -45.22 -16.00 -26.72
N ILE A 30 -45.28 -14.96 -25.92
CA ILE A 30 -44.14 -14.04 -25.70
C ILE A 30 -43.35 -14.58 -24.51
N ARG A 31 -42.17 -15.14 -24.79
CA ARG A 31 -41.28 -15.68 -23.77
C ARG A 31 -40.61 -14.53 -23.01
N ARG A 32 -40.71 -14.58 -21.68
CA ARG A 32 -40.11 -13.57 -20.78
C ARG A 32 -39.37 -14.27 -19.65
N VAL A 33 -38.28 -13.62 -19.17
CA VAL A 33 -37.46 -14.12 -18.07
C VAL A 33 -37.23 -13.05 -17.04
N GLU A 34 -37.21 -13.40 -15.75
CA GLU A 34 -36.78 -12.50 -14.71
C GLU A 34 -35.25 -12.52 -14.63
N VAL A 35 -34.62 -11.34 -14.67
CA VAL A 35 -33.17 -11.17 -14.58
C VAL A 35 -32.84 -10.11 -13.54
N SER A 36 -31.64 -10.23 -12.95
CA SER A 36 -31.09 -9.22 -12.06
C SER A 36 -30.04 -8.40 -12.81
N LEU A 37 -30.29 -7.09 -12.94
CA LEU A 37 -29.38 -6.14 -13.59
C LEU A 37 -28.77 -5.22 -12.55
N ARG A 38 -27.43 -5.26 -12.45
CA ARG A 38 -26.66 -4.34 -11.61
C ARG A 38 -25.85 -3.39 -12.52
N ALA A 39 -26.11 -2.09 -12.40
CA ALA A 39 -25.37 -1.05 -13.08
C ALA A 39 -25.37 0.23 -12.22
N ASP A 40 -24.31 1.02 -12.31
CA ASP A 40 -24.19 2.34 -11.63
C ASP A 40 -24.48 2.25 -10.10
N GLY A 41 -24.00 1.16 -9.47
CA GLY A 41 -24.18 0.91 -8.04
C GLY A 41 -25.58 0.46 -7.62
N LYS A 42 -26.55 0.35 -8.56
CA LYS A 42 -27.93 -0.07 -8.29
C LYS A 42 -28.17 -1.46 -8.84
N THR A 43 -28.96 -2.24 -8.11
CA THR A 43 -29.43 -3.57 -8.56
C THR A 43 -30.94 -3.55 -8.72
N LYS A 44 -31.41 -3.95 -9.90
CA LYS A 44 -32.82 -4.05 -10.23
C LYS A 44 -33.16 -5.44 -10.74
N LYS A 45 -34.24 -6.02 -10.26
CA LYS A 45 -34.86 -7.20 -10.88
C LYS A 45 -35.84 -6.71 -11.93
N THR A 46 -35.83 -7.29 -13.11
CA THR A 46 -36.70 -6.92 -14.21
C THR A 46 -37.09 -8.15 -15.00
N VAL A 47 -38.35 -8.17 -15.45
CA VAL A 47 -38.87 -9.18 -16.36
C VAL A 47 -38.70 -8.60 -17.77
N THR A 48 -38.06 -9.35 -18.66
CA THR A 48 -37.74 -8.90 -20.02
C THR A 48 -38.01 -9.99 -21.05
N GLN A 49 -38.28 -9.55 -22.28
CA GLN A 49 -38.31 -10.42 -23.45
C GLN A 49 -36.98 -10.34 -24.26
N ALA A 50 -36.02 -9.58 -23.79
CA ALA A 50 -34.69 -9.53 -24.39
C ALA A 50 -34.06 -10.92 -24.43
N LYS A 51 -33.54 -11.33 -25.57
CA LYS A 51 -32.88 -12.62 -25.77
C LYS A 51 -31.44 -12.63 -25.33
N THR A 52 -30.78 -11.45 -25.36
CA THR A 52 -29.37 -11.30 -25.07
C THR A 52 -29.11 -10.21 -24.03
N VAL A 53 -27.93 -10.25 -23.40
CA VAL A 53 -27.49 -9.21 -22.47
C VAL A 53 -27.47 -7.83 -23.16
N LYS A 54 -27.05 -7.75 -24.44
CA LYS A 54 -27.02 -6.50 -25.20
C LYS A 54 -28.42 -5.89 -25.33
N GLU A 55 -29.43 -6.70 -25.67
CA GLU A 55 -30.82 -6.23 -25.78
C GLU A 55 -31.34 -5.74 -24.42
N LEU A 56 -31.06 -6.47 -23.35
CA LEU A 56 -31.43 -6.05 -21.98
C LEU A 56 -30.88 -4.68 -21.62
N LEU A 57 -29.59 -4.41 -21.95
CA LEU A 57 -28.97 -3.12 -21.68
C LEU A 57 -29.63 -2.01 -22.50
N ASN A 58 -29.96 -2.27 -23.77
CA ASN A 58 -30.66 -1.32 -24.62
C ASN A 58 -32.05 -1.00 -24.08
N GLU A 59 -32.84 -1.98 -23.68
CA GLU A 59 -34.17 -1.81 -23.07
C GLU A 59 -34.10 -0.93 -21.79
N ASN A 60 -33.00 -1.01 -21.04
CA ASN A 60 -32.79 -0.23 -19.81
C ASN A 60 -32.01 1.07 -20.05
N ASN A 61 -31.73 1.47 -21.30
CA ASN A 61 -30.97 2.66 -21.70
C ASN A 61 -29.57 2.72 -21.06
N ILE A 62 -28.90 1.55 -20.89
CA ILE A 62 -27.55 1.47 -20.32
C ILE A 62 -26.54 1.43 -21.46
N ALA A 63 -25.89 2.56 -21.70
CA ALA A 63 -24.78 2.66 -22.62
C ALA A 63 -23.49 2.18 -21.95
N LEU A 64 -22.66 1.46 -22.69
CA LEU A 64 -21.34 0.98 -22.24
C LEU A 64 -20.23 1.83 -22.85
N SER A 65 -19.24 2.19 -22.04
CA SER A 65 -17.99 2.73 -22.54
C SER A 65 -17.04 1.59 -22.96
N LYS A 66 -16.00 1.93 -23.75
CA LYS A 66 -15.00 0.93 -24.20
C LYS A 66 -14.25 0.24 -23.07
N LYS A 67 -14.22 0.84 -21.89
CA LYS A 67 -13.49 0.33 -20.72
C LYS A 67 -14.38 -0.41 -19.73
N ASP A 68 -15.70 -0.24 -19.84
CA ASP A 68 -16.63 -0.88 -18.93
C ASP A 68 -16.53 -2.40 -19.04
N ARG A 69 -16.67 -3.07 -17.91
CA ARG A 69 -16.66 -4.53 -17.83
C ARG A 69 -18.08 -5.02 -17.66
N ILE A 70 -18.42 -6.07 -18.39
CA ILE A 70 -19.74 -6.68 -18.30
C ILE A 70 -19.65 -8.18 -18.10
N ARG A 71 -20.52 -8.71 -17.25
CA ARG A 71 -20.69 -10.13 -17.00
C ARG A 71 -22.18 -10.46 -16.89
N PRO A 72 -22.68 -11.48 -17.65
CA PRO A 72 -22.01 -12.22 -18.72
C PRO A 72 -21.73 -11.36 -19.96
N ALA A 73 -21.07 -11.93 -20.98
CA ALA A 73 -20.75 -11.23 -22.23
C ALA A 73 -22.03 -10.77 -22.94
N LEU A 74 -21.92 -9.69 -23.75
CA LEU A 74 -23.05 -9.04 -24.44
C LEU A 74 -23.95 -9.99 -25.26
N ASN A 75 -23.33 -10.97 -25.93
CA ASN A 75 -24.04 -11.91 -26.79
C ASN A 75 -24.57 -13.16 -26.04
N LYS A 76 -24.40 -13.22 -24.72
CA LYS A 76 -24.88 -14.33 -23.93
C LYS A 76 -26.40 -14.32 -23.88
N PRO A 77 -27.09 -15.48 -24.17
CA PRO A 77 -28.54 -15.59 -24.03
C PRO A 77 -28.94 -15.44 -22.57
N LEU A 78 -30.05 -14.73 -22.35
CA LEU A 78 -30.65 -14.57 -21.05
C LEU A 78 -31.50 -15.81 -20.71
N LYS A 79 -31.46 -16.20 -19.43
CA LYS A 79 -32.26 -17.24 -18.85
C LYS A 79 -32.84 -16.74 -17.54
N GLU A 80 -33.86 -17.44 -17.04
CA GLU A 80 -34.44 -17.15 -15.73
C GLU A 80 -33.34 -17.07 -14.65
N GLY A 81 -33.37 -16.01 -13.83
CA GLY A 81 -32.42 -15.77 -12.76
C GLY A 81 -31.04 -15.28 -13.22
N THR A 82 -30.81 -14.97 -14.50
CA THR A 82 -29.53 -14.47 -14.99
C THR A 82 -29.17 -13.17 -14.25
N LYS A 83 -27.92 -13.11 -13.74
CA LYS A 83 -27.37 -11.91 -13.09
C LYS A 83 -26.45 -11.20 -14.07
N VAL A 84 -26.85 -10.01 -14.49
CA VAL A 84 -26.04 -9.14 -15.36
C VAL A 84 -25.42 -8.03 -14.50
N VAL A 85 -24.10 -7.89 -14.60
CA VAL A 85 -23.32 -6.90 -13.84
C VAL A 85 -22.54 -6.04 -14.81
N VAL A 86 -22.75 -4.72 -14.73
CA VAL A 86 -21.99 -3.71 -15.45
C VAL A 86 -21.11 -3.00 -14.43
N GLU A 87 -19.79 -3.07 -14.60
CA GLU A 87 -18.81 -2.37 -13.80
C GLU A 87 -18.28 -1.17 -14.60
N ARG A 88 -18.45 0.03 -14.07
CA ARG A 88 -17.96 1.26 -14.72
C ARG A 88 -16.47 1.41 -14.48
N VAL A 89 -15.69 1.45 -15.56
CA VAL A 89 -14.24 1.59 -15.47
C VAL A 89 -13.79 2.95 -15.96
N GLU A 90 -13.20 3.72 -15.05
CA GLU A 90 -12.63 5.03 -15.33
C GLU A 90 -11.13 5.05 -15.05
N THR A 91 -10.37 5.74 -15.90
CA THR A 91 -8.92 5.91 -15.71
C THR A 91 -8.62 7.39 -15.63
N ARG A 92 -7.97 7.78 -14.51
CA ARG A 92 -7.53 9.17 -14.26
C ARG A 92 -6.02 9.22 -14.13
N LYS A 93 -5.42 10.37 -14.46
CA LYS A 93 -4.01 10.65 -14.17
C LYS A 93 -3.94 11.65 -13.02
N GLU A 94 -3.15 11.33 -12.03
CA GLU A 94 -2.90 12.17 -10.86
C GLU A 94 -1.41 12.46 -10.75
N LYS A 95 -1.05 13.72 -10.48
CA LYS A 95 0.32 14.14 -10.24
C LYS A 95 0.51 14.36 -8.75
N LYS A 96 1.60 13.81 -8.21
CA LYS A 96 1.97 13.96 -6.80
C LYS A 96 3.43 14.37 -6.72
N THR A 97 3.74 15.36 -5.91
CA THR A 97 5.12 15.70 -5.54
C THR A 97 5.57 14.79 -4.40
N GLU A 98 6.69 14.13 -4.59
CA GLU A 98 7.34 13.28 -3.60
C GLU A 98 8.72 13.83 -3.28
N GLU A 99 9.15 13.66 -2.04
CA GLU A 99 10.51 14.02 -1.64
C GLU A 99 11.52 12.96 -2.08
N ILE A 100 12.72 13.42 -2.41
CA ILE A 100 13.90 12.59 -2.62
C ILE A 100 14.81 12.83 -1.42
N ALA A 101 14.99 11.84 -0.59
CA ALA A 101 15.87 11.94 0.57
C ALA A 101 17.32 12.23 0.12
N PHE A 102 18.00 13.10 0.82
CA PHE A 102 19.44 13.35 0.60
C PHE A 102 20.27 12.14 1.08
N SER A 103 21.42 11.93 0.46
CA SER A 103 22.42 10.96 0.90
C SER A 103 23.37 11.58 1.95
N VAL A 104 24.00 10.72 2.75
CA VAL A 104 25.08 11.13 3.65
C VAL A 104 26.40 10.61 3.09
N GLU A 105 27.35 11.53 2.86
CA GLU A 105 28.67 11.25 2.36
C GLU A 105 29.70 11.51 3.45
N ALA A 106 30.59 10.54 3.70
CA ALA A 106 31.69 10.70 4.62
C ALA A 106 32.94 11.20 3.87
N GLN A 107 33.52 12.29 4.32
CA GLN A 107 34.77 12.86 3.82
C GLN A 107 35.85 12.72 4.88
N LYS A 108 36.99 12.15 4.53
CA LYS A 108 38.11 11.99 5.46
C LYS A 108 38.94 13.25 5.56
N SER A 109 39.43 13.60 6.78
CA SER A 109 40.27 14.75 7.03
C SER A 109 41.44 14.38 7.96
N SER A 110 42.65 14.65 7.47
CA SER A 110 43.89 14.50 8.24
C SER A 110 44.13 15.61 9.27
N SER A 111 43.29 16.66 9.25
CA SER A 111 43.35 17.76 10.24
C SER A 111 42.59 17.47 11.52
N MET A 112 41.71 16.44 11.51
CA MET A 112 40.90 16.04 12.66
C MET A 112 41.38 14.71 13.22
N TYR A 113 41.27 14.54 14.53
CA TYR A 113 41.66 13.29 15.19
C TYR A 113 40.64 12.16 14.92
N VAL A 114 41.14 10.91 14.86
CA VAL A 114 40.33 9.73 14.77
C VAL A 114 39.27 9.70 15.89
N GLY A 115 38.01 9.40 15.53
CA GLY A 115 36.87 9.43 16.43
C GLY A 115 36.20 10.82 16.53
N SER A 116 36.69 11.84 15.83
CA SER A 116 35.99 13.13 15.70
C SER A 116 35.29 13.21 14.37
N SER A 117 34.09 13.75 14.37
CA SER A 117 33.32 14.02 13.14
C SER A 117 32.71 15.43 13.21
N LYS A 118 32.53 16.03 12.06
CA LYS A 118 31.93 17.37 11.92
C LYS A 118 31.06 17.39 10.66
N VAL A 119 29.83 17.88 10.77
CA VAL A 119 29.01 18.16 9.59
C VAL A 119 29.60 19.41 8.90
N THR A 120 30.02 19.23 7.66
CA THR A 120 30.60 20.31 6.83
C THR A 120 29.58 20.88 5.87
N ARG A 121 28.59 20.11 5.49
CA ARG A 121 27.46 20.56 4.69
C ARG A 121 26.20 19.82 5.13
N GLU A 122 25.13 20.56 5.41
CA GLU A 122 23.84 19.96 5.68
C GLU A 122 23.21 19.42 4.40
N GLY A 123 22.49 18.29 4.53
CA GLY A 123 21.72 17.71 3.45
C GLY A 123 20.42 18.47 3.20
N VAL A 124 20.01 18.53 1.95
CA VAL A 124 18.71 19.10 1.57
C VAL A 124 17.96 18.07 0.72
N ASN A 125 16.73 17.76 1.11
CA ASN A 125 15.89 16.87 0.32
C ASN A 125 15.60 17.48 -1.05
N GLY A 126 15.65 16.64 -2.06
CA GLY A 126 15.15 16.93 -3.39
C GLY A 126 13.63 16.75 -3.49
N SER A 127 13.11 17.00 -4.66
CA SER A 127 11.69 16.72 -4.96
C SER A 127 11.53 16.21 -6.38
N LYS A 128 10.54 15.32 -6.57
CA LYS A 128 10.17 14.77 -7.86
C LYS A 128 8.66 14.82 -8.05
N GLU A 129 8.20 15.07 -9.26
CA GLU A 129 6.82 14.92 -9.69
C GLU A 129 6.63 13.49 -10.19
N VAL A 130 5.71 12.76 -9.57
CA VAL A 130 5.32 11.41 -10.00
C VAL A 130 3.90 11.49 -10.55
N THR A 131 3.71 10.99 -11.78
CA THR A 131 2.40 10.86 -12.39
C THR A 131 1.91 9.43 -12.23
N TYR A 132 0.79 9.27 -11.57
CA TYR A 132 0.09 8.01 -11.40
C TYR A 132 -1.06 7.89 -12.39
N GLN A 133 -1.25 6.72 -12.96
CA GLN A 133 -2.47 6.31 -13.64
C GLN A 133 -3.28 5.47 -12.68
N ILE A 134 -4.48 5.95 -12.33
CA ILE A 134 -5.37 5.32 -11.36
C ILE A 134 -6.58 4.80 -12.13
N THR A 135 -6.91 3.52 -11.92
CA THR A 135 -8.11 2.90 -12.48
C THR A 135 -9.14 2.77 -11.36
N TYR A 136 -10.32 3.31 -11.63
CA TYR A 136 -11.48 3.22 -10.75
C TYR A 136 -12.49 2.23 -11.34
N VAL A 137 -13.08 1.40 -10.50
CA VAL A 137 -14.19 0.51 -10.84
C VAL A 137 -15.36 0.85 -9.92
N ASP A 138 -16.49 1.21 -10.52
CA ASP A 138 -17.68 1.70 -9.79
C ASP A 138 -17.34 2.81 -8.77
N GLY A 139 -16.43 3.71 -9.16
CA GLY A 139 -15.97 4.84 -8.33
C GLY A 139 -14.96 4.50 -7.23
N LYS A 140 -14.57 3.22 -7.09
CA LYS A 140 -13.54 2.77 -6.13
C LYS A 140 -12.21 2.57 -6.84
N GLU A 141 -11.12 2.99 -6.22
CA GLU A 141 -9.78 2.76 -6.74
C GLU A 141 -9.49 1.24 -6.74
N GLU A 142 -9.24 0.69 -7.93
CA GLU A 142 -8.85 -0.71 -8.13
C GLU A 142 -7.34 -0.85 -8.26
N SER A 143 -6.71 0.08 -8.97
CA SER A 143 -5.25 0.02 -9.18
C SER A 143 -4.64 1.40 -9.39
N ARG A 144 -3.39 1.55 -8.93
CA ARG A 144 -2.57 2.73 -9.10
C ARG A 144 -1.22 2.32 -9.69
N LYS A 145 -0.86 2.89 -10.84
CA LYS A 145 0.41 2.61 -11.53
C LYS A 145 1.17 3.91 -11.74
N LYS A 146 2.44 3.92 -11.36
CA LYS A 146 3.38 5.00 -11.69
C LYS A 146 3.71 4.92 -13.19
N VAL A 147 3.41 5.98 -13.93
CA VAL A 147 3.59 6.03 -15.38
C VAL A 147 4.65 7.03 -15.82
N LYS A 148 4.95 8.02 -14.99
CA LYS A 148 5.98 9.03 -15.28
C LYS A 148 6.58 9.54 -13.99
N GLU A 149 7.88 9.83 -14.02
CA GLU A 149 8.61 10.47 -12.93
C GLU A 149 9.50 11.55 -13.53
N LYS A 150 9.55 12.70 -12.89
CA LYS A 150 10.40 13.83 -13.27
C LYS A 150 10.98 14.45 -12.01
N VAL A 151 12.29 14.49 -11.90
CA VAL A 151 12.97 15.22 -10.82
C VAL A 151 12.74 16.72 -11.05
N ILE A 152 12.25 17.42 -10.01
CA ILE A 152 12.04 18.86 -10.00
C ILE A 152 13.25 19.54 -9.36
N LYS A 153 13.74 18.97 -8.24
CA LYS A 153 14.89 19.46 -7.49
C LYS A 153 15.75 18.29 -7.07
N GLU A 154 17.02 18.32 -7.43
CA GLU A 154 17.99 17.31 -6.99
C GLU A 154 18.25 17.44 -5.48
N PRO A 155 18.42 16.31 -4.76
CA PRO A 155 18.83 16.33 -3.37
C PRO A 155 20.28 16.79 -3.25
N VAL A 156 20.60 17.49 -2.18
CA VAL A 156 21.97 17.88 -1.83
C VAL A 156 22.46 16.96 -0.72
N ALA A 157 23.55 16.24 -0.96
CA ALA A 157 24.11 15.31 0.02
C ALA A 157 24.61 16.03 1.28
N LYS A 158 24.35 15.45 2.44
CA LYS A 158 24.97 15.84 3.70
C LYS A 158 26.40 15.33 3.71
N ILE A 159 27.38 16.23 3.99
CA ILE A 159 28.78 15.84 4.12
C ILE A 159 29.16 15.82 5.60
N VAL A 160 29.64 14.67 6.05
CA VAL A 160 30.20 14.48 7.39
C VAL A 160 31.71 14.26 7.24
N THR A 161 32.49 15.16 7.76
CA THR A 161 33.95 15.04 7.76
C THR A 161 34.40 14.23 8.99
N GLU A 162 35.12 13.14 8.73
CA GLU A 162 35.63 12.23 9.75
C GLU A 162 37.16 12.40 9.87
N GLY A 163 37.64 12.48 11.09
CA GLY A 163 39.07 12.65 11.38
C GLY A 163 39.86 11.35 11.14
N THR A 164 41.02 11.49 10.51
CA THR A 164 41.99 10.39 10.30
C THR A 164 43.32 10.59 11.00
N LYS A 165 43.52 11.74 11.66
CA LYS A 165 44.75 12.02 12.39
C LYS A 165 44.84 11.18 13.66
N GLU A 166 45.87 10.41 13.81
CA GLU A 166 46.11 9.68 15.06
C GLU A 166 46.34 10.64 16.22
N LYS A 167 45.72 10.36 17.37
CA LYS A 167 46.03 11.10 18.58
C LYS A 167 47.47 10.82 18.96
N PRO A 168 48.28 11.85 19.36
CA PRO A 168 49.61 11.59 19.89
C PRO A 168 49.46 10.55 21.02
N GLN A 169 50.13 9.42 20.88
CA GLN A 169 50.28 8.52 21.99
C GLN A 169 51.03 9.31 23.07
N GLN A 170 50.35 9.61 24.18
CA GLN A 170 51.06 9.98 25.40
C GLN A 170 51.98 8.81 25.71
N SER A 171 53.25 8.99 25.36
CA SER A 171 54.28 8.12 25.87
C SER A 171 54.13 8.17 27.38
N SER A 172 53.68 7.07 27.96
CA SER A 172 53.77 6.85 29.40
C SER A 172 55.26 6.91 29.74
N GLN A 173 55.76 8.12 30.10
CA GLN A 173 57.02 8.21 30.79
C GLN A 173 56.87 7.30 32.02
N LYS A 174 57.53 6.16 32.00
CA LYS A 174 57.89 5.44 33.18
C LYS A 174 58.71 6.41 34.05
N SER A 175 58.09 7.17 34.92
CA SER A 175 58.76 7.76 36.06
C SER A 175 59.14 6.58 36.95
N SER A 176 60.41 6.26 36.92
CA SER A 176 61.08 5.51 37.98
C SER A 176 61.10 6.36 39.24
N GLY A 177 59.94 6.49 39.89
CA GLY A 177 59.78 7.05 41.22
C GLY A 177 59.44 5.87 42.16
N SER A 178 60.22 5.69 43.20
CA SER A 178 59.94 4.89 44.37
C SER A 178 58.57 5.27 44.92
N GLY A 179 57.51 4.78 44.29
CA GLY A 179 56.14 5.14 44.54
C GLY A 179 55.30 3.92 44.85
N LYS A 180 54.44 4.06 45.81
CA LYS A 180 53.38 3.14 46.21
C LYS A 180 52.78 2.45 45.00
N HIS A 181 52.80 1.12 44.95
CA HIS A 181 52.09 0.35 43.95
C HIS A 181 50.85 -0.31 44.52
N ILE A 182 49.84 -0.51 43.73
CA ILE A 182 48.59 -1.14 44.15
C ILE A 182 48.85 -2.62 44.37
N VAL A 183 48.59 -3.08 45.60
CA VAL A 183 48.76 -4.47 46.03
C VAL A 183 47.47 -5.26 45.82
N SER A 184 46.35 -4.62 46.07
CA SER A 184 45.02 -5.23 45.81
C SER A 184 44.00 -4.18 45.45
N LYS A 185 43.01 -4.59 44.67
CA LYS A 185 41.83 -3.79 44.29
C LYS A 185 40.62 -4.70 44.32
N ARG A 186 39.62 -4.37 45.14
CA ARG A 186 38.36 -5.11 45.19
C ARG A 186 37.16 -4.20 45.08
N LYS A 187 36.11 -4.70 44.47
CA LYS A 187 34.81 -4.03 44.44
C LYS A 187 34.05 -4.32 45.75
N VAL A 188 33.51 -3.30 46.36
CA VAL A 188 32.61 -3.40 47.49
C VAL A 188 31.26 -2.80 47.08
N PRO A 189 30.23 -3.62 46.91
CA PRO A 189 28.90 -3.13 46.57
C PRO A 189 28.25 -2.50 47.81
N ASP A 190 27.42 -1.47 47.56
CA ASP A 190 26.58 -0.92 48.64
C ASP A 190 25.44 -1.90 48.97
N CYS A 191 25.06 -1.97 50.23
CA CYS A 191 24.07 -2.91 50.74
C CYS A 191 22.61 -2.50 50.39
N ASP A 192 22.41 -1.40 49.68
CA ASP A 192 21.10 -0.83 49.37
C ASP A 192 20.47 -1.33 48.04
N GLY A 193 21.20 -2.17 47.29
CA GLY A 193 20.73 -2.69 46.01
C GLY A 193 20.71 -1.70 44.87
N SER A 194 21.26 -0.50 45.03
CA SER A 194 21.27 0.58 44.02
C SER A 194 22.20 0.33 42.82
N GLY A 195 23.04 -0.70 42.89
CA GLY A 195 24.03 -1.01 41.86
C GLY A 195 25.29 -0.12 41.94
N HIS A 196 25.36 0.75 42.90
CA HIS A 196 26.51 1.56 43.22
C HIS A 196 27.45 0.85 44.21
N GLY A 197 28.60 1.43 44.46
CA GLY A 197 29.57 0.90 45.38
C GLY A 197 30.91 1.62 45.23
N TYR A 198 31.92 1.07 45.88
CA TYR A 198 33.25 1.69 45.75
C TYR A 198 34.32 0.63 45.50
N TRP A 199 35.43 1.11 44.90
CA TRP A 199 36.66 0.34 44.83
C TRP A 199 37.47 0.57 46.11
N GLU A 200 37.83 -0.52 46.80
CA GLU A 200 38.85 -0.48 47.83
C GLU A 200 40.20 -0.80 47.17
N ILE A 201 41.11 0.13 47.23
CA ILE A 201 42.42 0.05 46.60
C ILE A 201 43.48 0.08 47.72
N LYS A 202 44.19 -1.01 47.86
CA LYS A 202 45.27 -1.14 48.87
C LYS A 202 46.63 -0.98 48.21
N TYR A 203 47.49 -0.11 48.74
CA TYR A 203 48.81 0.16 48.28
C TYR A 203 49.86 -0.58 49.10
N SER A 204 51.07 -0.72 48.50
CA SER A 204 52.21 -1.43 49.11
C SER A 204 52.72 -0.83 50.42
N ASP A 205 52.40 0.41 50.72
CA ASP A 205 52.73 1.08 51.98
C ASP A 205 51.64 0.90 53.07
N GLY A 206 50.64 0.06 52.80
CA GLY A 206 49.53 -0.16 53.74
C GLY A 206 48.34 0.83 53.60
N THR A 207 48.49 1.88 52.79
CA THR A 207 47.40 2.86 52.59
C THR A 207 46.22 2.19 51.86
N VAL A 208 44.99 2.41 52.35
CA VAL A 208 43.76 2.02 51.70
C VAL A 208 42.99 3.24 51.26
N VAL A 209 42.61 3.29 49.99
CA VAL A 209 41.83 4.39 49.43
C VAL A 209 40.56 3.82 48.81
N THR A 210 39.45 4.49 49.05
CA THR A 210 38.14 4.13 48.42
C THR A 210 37.81 5.09 47.30
N LYS A 211 37.25 4.56 46.22
CA LYS A 211 36.83 5.34 45.06
C LYS A 211 35.50 4.81 44.53
N ASN A 212 34.47 5.62 44.49
CA ASN A 212 33.14 5.23 43.97
C ASN A 212 33.22 4.81 42.52
N TYR A 213 32.36 3.89 42.10
CA TYR A 213 32.17 3.47 40.70
C TYR A 213 30.72 3.57 40.26
#